data_a703e625d0da6043c851803d2816a3d3
#
_entry.id   a703e625d0da6043c851803d2816a3d3
#
_cell.length_a   1.000
_cell.length_b   1.000
_cell.length_c   1.000
_cell.angle_alpha   90.00
_cell.angle_beta   90.00
_cell.angle_gamma   90.00
#
_symmetry.space_group_name_H-M   'P 1'
#
loop_
_entity.id
_entity.type
_entity.pdbx_description
1 polymer ?
#
loop_
_entity_poly.entity_id
_entity_poly.type
_entity_poly.pdbx_seq_one_letter_code
_entity_poly.pdbx_strand_id
1 'polypeptide(L)'
;MPTLPSGLPETVDDGEDLARFLTQSSHYTQQQVRPHAFLPSPKDKATSVSRHGREPLDQLKQLGRDAAGARPLYGAAILKARDVQDAQLQVVATEPPPRHALIQGWPIGSDPGMQKAQQKERALRLASTAGMPLLFDP
;
A
#
# COMPACT_ATOMS: atom_id res chain seq x y z
N MET A 1 -9.03 5.72 -23.96
CA MET A 1 -8.00 5.53 -22.94
C MET A 1 -7.82 4.06 -22.65
N PRO A 2 -6.60 3.56 -22.61
CA PRO A 2 -6.37 2.16 -22.26
C PRO A 2 -6.87 1.86 -20.84
N THR A 3 -7.48 0.72 -20.68
CA THR A 3 -7.93 0.23 -19.38
C THR A 3 -7.35 -1.15 -19.12
N LEU A 4 -7.22 -1.48 -17.84
CA LEU A 4 -6.74 -2.77 -17.36
C LEU A 4 -7.91 -3.76 -17.28
N PRO A 5 -7.64 -5.07 -17.11
CA PRO A 5 -8.71 -6.06 -16.98
C PRO A 5 -9.73 -5.75 -15.88
N SER A 6 -9.33 -5.05 -14.82
CA SER A 6 -10.24 -4.61 -13.75
C SER A 6 -11.20 -3.50 -14.18
N GLY A 7 -10.97 -2.89 -15.34
CA GLY A 7 -11.70 -1.70 -15.80
C GLY A 7 -11.09 -0.40 -15.36
N LEU A 8 -10.02 -0.41 -14.57
CA LEU A 8 -9.33 0.79 -14.14
C LEU A 8 -8.36 1.29 -15.21
N PRO A 9 -8.09 2.61 -15.28
CA PRO A 9 -7.08 3.15 -16.19
C PRO A 9 -5.70 2.59 -15.89
N GLU A 10 -4.85 2.47 -16.90
CA GLU A 10 -3.46 2.04 -16.72
C GLU A 10 -2.67 3.00 -15.85
N THR A 11 -2.99 4.29 -15.90
CA THR A 11 -2.36 5.31 -15.09
C THR A 11 -3.14 5.51 -13.81
N VAL A 12 -2.45 5.46 -12.66
CA VAL A 12 -3.07 5.70 -11.36
C VAL A 12 -3.25 7.21 -11.18
N ASP A 13 -4.48 7.63 -10.94
CA ASP A 13 -4.81 9.03 -10.75
C ASP A 13 -4.47 9.47 -9.30
N ASP A 14 -4.03 10.72 -9.15
CA ASP A 14 -3.61 11.28 -7.85
C ASP A 14 -4.68 11.17 -6.78
N GLY A 15 -5.93 11.27 -7.16
CA GLY A 15 -7.06 11.21 -6.23
C GLY A 15 -7.51 9.80 -5.85
N GLU A 16 -6.91 8.76 -6.43
CA GLU A 16 -7.31 7.38 -6.12
C GLU A 16 -6.93 7.01 -4.69
N ASP A 17 -7.84 6.32 -4.03
CA ASP A 17 -7.54 5.70 -2.74
C ASP A 17 -6.80 4.40 -2.96
N LEU A 18 -5.78 4.18 -2.13
CA LEU A 18 -4.98 2.97 -2.13
C LEU A 18 -5.15 2.27 -0.79
N ALA A 19 -5.17 0.94 -0.81
CA ALA A 19 -5.25 0.14 0.40
C ALA A 19 -4.00 -0.71 0.54
N ARG A 20 -3.27 -0.53 1.64
CA ARG A 20 -2.20 -1.43 2.05
C ARG A 20 -2.77 -2.35 3.12
N PHE A 21 -2.94 -3.63 2.80
CA PHE A 21 -3.54 -4.58 3.73
C PHE A 21 -2.58 -4.91 4.86
N LEU A 22 -3.14 -4.96 6.07
CA LEU A 22 -2.38 -5.19 7.30
C LEU A 22 -2.47 -6.67 7.66
N THR A 23 -1.35 -7.37 7.48
CA THR A 23 -1.28 -8.82 7.65
C THR A 23 -0.40 -9.25 8.81
N GLN A 24 0.12 -8.30 9.58
CA GLN A 24 0.92 -8.52 10.78
C GLN A 24 0.48 -7.57 11.88
N SER A 25 0.47 -8.06 13.12
CA SER A 25 0.09 -7.21 14.26
C SER A 25 1.07 -6.08 14.49
N SER A 26 2.32 -6.21 14.01
CA SER A 26 3.34 -5.17 14.12
C SER A 26 3.12 -4.01 13.15
N HIS A 27 2.17 -4.11 12.21
CA HIS A 27 1.92 -3.07 11.21
C HIS A 27 1.07 -1.92 11.75
N TYR A 28 0.47 -2.05 12.92
CA TYR A 28 -0.47 -1.05 13.40
C TYR A 28 -0.68 -1.09 14.91
N THR A 29 -1.21 0.01 15.43
CA THR A 29 -1.96 0.03 16.69
C THR A 29 -3.40 0.40 16.36
N GLN A 30 -4.30 0.37 17.32
CA GLN A 30 -5.69 0.76 17.05
C GLN A 30 -5.83 2.23 16.65
N GLN A 31 -4.84 3.07 16.98
CA GLN A 31 -4.86 4.50 16.71
C GLN A 31 -3.98 4.92 15.53
N GLN A 32 -3.04 4.07 15.11
CA GLN A 32 -2.03 4.50 14.14
C GLN A 32 -1.46 3.34 13.35
N VAL A 33 -1.38 3.53 12.02
CA VAL A 33 -0.60 2.65 11.16
C VAL A 33 0.88 2.90 11.41
N ARG A 34 1.66 1.83 11.49
CA ARG A 34 3.11 1.92 11.74
C ARG A 34 3.90 1.91 10.43
N PRO A 35 5.08 2.54 10.41
CA PRO A 35 5.92 2.56 9.20
C PRO A 35 6.23 1.17 8.65
N HIS A 36 6.38 0.17 9.52
CA HIS A 36 6.68 -1.20 9.11
C HIS A 36 5.67 -1.74 8.09
N ALA A 37 4.42 -1.26 8.13
CA ALA A 37 3.39 -1.69 7.18
C ALA A 37 3.72 -1.34 5.74
N PHE A 38 4.50 -0.28 5.51
CA PHE A 38 4.78 0.24 4.18
C PHE A 38 6.17 -0.07 3.65
N LEU A 39 7.04 -0.68 4.44
CA LEU A 39 8.40 -0.97 3.97
C LEU A 39 8.38 -1.85 2.73
N PRO A 40 9.26 -1.60 1.75
CA PRO A 40 9.27 -2.37 0.52
C PRO A 40 9.72 -3.80 0.76
N SER A 41 9.17 -4.72 -0.03
CA SER A 41 9.62 -6.10 -0.04
C SER A 41 11.08 -6.17 -0.50
N PRO A 42 11.95 -6.93 0.18
CA PRO A 42 13.33 -7.09 -0.30
C PRO A 42 13.42 -7.70 -1.69
N LYS A 43 12.48 -8.55 -2.04
CA LYS A 43 12.44 -9.22 -3.33
C LYS A 43 12.08 -8.29 -4.47
N ASP A 44 10.99 -7.54 -4.31
CA ASP A 44 10.46 -6.69 -5.37
C ASP A 44 10.96 -5.25 -5.29
N LYS A 45 11.53 -4.86 -4.14
CA LYS A 45 11.94 -3.48 -3.85
C LYS A 45 10.78 -2.50 -4.01
N ALA A 46 9.59 -2.98 -3.72
CA ALA A 46 8.35 -2.22 -3.86
C ALA A 46 7.34 -2.70 -2.83
N THR A 47 6.30 -1.89 -2.60
CA THR A 47 5.24 -2.19 -1.64
C THR A 47 3.94 -2.44 -2.38
N SER A 48 3.35 -3.62 -2.20
CA SER A 48 2.08 -3.98 -2.84
C SER A 48 0.92 -3.26 -2.19
N VAL A 49 0.06 -2.69 -3.02
CA VAL A 49 -1.20 -2.06 -2.57
C VAL A 49 -2.32 -2.44 -3.54
N SER A 50 -3.55 -2.17 -3.13
CA SER A 50 -4.72 -2.37 -3.97
C SER A 50 -5.33 -1.01 -4.33
N ARG A 51 -5.72 -0.85 -5.60
CA ARG A 51 -6.48 0.30 -6.08
C ARG A 51 -7.96 -0.01 -5.82
N HIS A 52 -8.45 0.30 -4.63
CA HIS A 52 -9.83 -0.06 -4.32
C HIS A 52 -10.86 0.93 -4.88
N GLY A 53 -10.43 2.15 -5.19
CA GLY A 53 -11.32 3.13 -5.78
C GLY A 53 -12.52 3.44 -4.91
N ARG A 54 -13.74 3.22 -5.44
CA ARG A 54 -15.00 3.43 -4.73
C ARG A 54 -15.64 2.12 -4.29
N GLU A 55 -14.83 1.12 -4.04
CA GLU A 55 -15.31 -0.20 -3.65
C GLU A 55 -16.02 -0.14 -2.30
N PRO A 56 -17.16 -0.82 -2.13
CA PRO A 56 -17.75 -0.97 -0.80
C PRO A 56 -16.87 -1.84 0.10
N LEU A 57 -17.09 -1.72 1.41
CA LEU A 57 -16.24 -2.37 2.41
C LEU A 57 -16.10 -3.88 2.24
N ASP A 58 -17.18 -4.56 1.90
CA ASP A 58 -17.16 -6.01 1.71
C ASP A 58 -16.29 -6.43 0.53
N GLN A 59 -16.27 -5.63 -0.54
CA GLN A 59 -15.38 -5.89 -1.68
C GLN A 59 -13.94 -5.60 -1.32
N LEU A 60 -13.68 -4.55 -0.54
CA LEU A 60 -12.34 -4.26 -0.06
C LEU A 60 -11.82 -5.41 0.82
N LYS A 61 -12.66 -5.95 1.69
CA LYS A 61 -12.30 -7.11 2.52
C LYS A 61 -11.96 -8.32 1.65
N GLN A 62 -12.70 -8.54 0.57
CA GLN A 62 -12.43 -9.66 -0.34
C GLN A 62 -11.09 -9.48 -1.05
N LEU A 63 -10.80 -8.28 -1.53
CA LEU A 63 -9.48 -7.98 -2.11
C LEU A 63 -8.37 -8.25 -1.09
N GLY A 64 -8.60 -7.87 0.16
CA GLY A 64 -7.64 -8.11 1.24
C GLY A 64 -7.43 -9.60 1.52
N ARG A 65 -8.50 -10.38 1.56
CA ARG A 65 -8.39 -11.82 1.76
C ARG A 65 -7.61 -12.49 0.62
N ASP A 66 -7.87 -12.06 -0.61
CA ASP A 66 -7.16 -12.60 -1.77
C ASP A 66 -5.66 -12.22 -1.71
N ALA A 67 -5.35 -11.00 -1.32
CA ALA A 67 -3.97 -10.54 -1.21
C ALA A 67 -3.23 -11.20 -0.04
N ALA A 68 -3.91 -11.41 1.08
CA ALA A 68 -3.29 -12.00 2.28
C ALA A 68 -3.01 -13.48 2.10
N GLY A 69 -3.86 -14.19 1.35
CA GLY A 69 -3.74 -15.64 1.21
C GLY A 69 -3.90 -16.35 2.54
N ALA A 70 -2.88 -17.09 2.95
CA ALA A 70 -2.89 -17.83 4.21
C ALA A 70 -2.55 -16.95 5.43
N ARG A 71 -2.11 -15.70 5.21
CA ARG A 71 -1.77 -14.79 6.32
C ARG A 71 -3.04 -14.22 6.95
N PRO A 72 -2.99 -13.82 8.24
CA PRO A 72 -4.12 -13.12 8.82
C PRO A 72 -4.35 -11.76 8.15
N LEU A 73 -5.59 -11.31 8.15
CA LEU A 73 -5.96 -10.00 7.63
C LEU A 73 -6.63 -9.20 8.74
N TYR A 74 -5.96 -8.14 9.19
CA TYR A 74 -6.45 -7.29 10.29
C TYR A 74 -7.24 -6.09 9.79
N GLY A 75 -6.86 -5.56 8.65
CA GLY A 75 -7.47 -4.37 8.11
C GLY A 75 -6.65 -3.78 6.97
N ALA A 76 -6.79 -2.48 6.78
CA ALA A 76 -6.06 -1.78 5.73
C ALA A 76 -5.64 -0.38 6.18
N ALA A 77 -4.50 0.06 5.65
CA ALA A 77 -4.09 1.44 5.72
C ALA A 77 -4.54 2.12 4.42
N ILE A 78 -5.29 3.21 4.53
CA ILE A 78 -5.85 3.90 3.38
C ILE A 78 -5.16 5.24 3.21
N LEU A 79 -4.68 5.49 1.99
CA LEU A 79 -4.07 6.76 1.64
C LEU A 79 -4.32 7.03 0.15
N LYS A 80 -4.08 8.27 -0.29
CA LYS A 80 -4.26 8.62 -1.70
C LYS A 80 -2.95 8.48 -2.47
N ALA A 81 -3.08 8.25 -3.77
CA ALA A 81 -1.91 8.16 -4.65
C ALA A 81 -1.04 9.41 -4.57
N ARG A 82 -1.65 10.61 -4.44
CA ARG A 82 -0.89 11.84 -4.30
C ARG A 82 -0.03 11.85 -3.03
N ASP A 83 -0.47 11.20 -1.96
CA ASP A 83 0.31 11.12 -0.72
C ASP A 83 1.60 10.34 -0.93
N VAL A 84 1.55 9.33 -1.78
CA VAL A 84 2.73 8.56 -2.18
C VAL A 84 3.71 9.46 -2.95
N GLN A 85 3.19 10.26 -3.89
CA GLN A 85 4.01 11.19 -4.66
C GLN A 85 4.64 12.26 -3.76
N ASP A 86 3.89 12.75 -2.78
CA ASP A 86 4.39 13.74 -1.81
C ASP A 86 5.53 13.16 -0.96
N ALA A 87 5.56 11.84 -0.79
CA ALA A 87 6.66 11.15 -0.12
C ALA A 87 7.81 10.81 -1.08
N GLN A 88 7.77 11.34 -2.32
CA GLN A 88 8.78 11.12 -3.36
C GLN A 88 8.85 9.65 -3.81
N LEU A 89 7.70 8.99 -3.82
CA LEU A 89 7.55 7.63 -4.31
C LEU A 89 6.56 7.66 -5.50
N GLN A 90 6.38 6.52 -6.16
CA GLN A 90 5.51 6.41 -7.32
C GLN A 90 4.55 5.24 -7.14
N VAL A 91 3.35 5.36 -7.73
CA VAL A 91 2.38 4.26 -7.78
C VAL A 91 2.26 3.82 -9.23
N VAL A 92 2.46 2.52 -9.47
CA VAL A 92 2.39 1.94 -10.81
C VAL A 92 1.41 0.77 -10.79
N ALA A 93 0.46 0.79 -11.72
CA ALA A 93 -0.49 -0.31 -11.86
C ALA A 93 0.22 -1.57 -12.33
N THR A 94 -0.06 -2.71 -11.69
CA THR A 94 0.63 -3.98 -11.94
C THR A 94 -0.35 -5.15 -11.97
N GLU A 95 -1.42 -5.03 -12.75
CA GLU A 95 -2.35 -6.15 -12.93
C GLU A 95 -1.78 -7.22 -13.84
N PRO A 96 -2.11 -8.50 -13.63
CA PRO A 96 -2.84 -9.10 -12.52
C PRO A 96 -2.03 -9.14 -11.23
N PRO A 97 -2.64 -9.36 -10.06
CA PRO A 97 -4.07 -9.59 -9.82
C PRO A 97 -4.90 -8.32 -10.01
N PRO A 98 -6.24 -8.42 -10.08
CA PRO A 98 -7.08 -7.25 -10.31
C PRO A 98 -6.85 -6.15 -9.28
N ARG A 99 -6.78 -4.90 -9.75
CA ARG A 99 -6.61 -3.69 -8.96
C ARG A 99 -5.26 -3.59 -8.24
N HIS A 100 -4.32 -4.47 -8.56
CA HIS A 100 -3.00 -4.46 -7.93
C HIS A 100 -2.16 -3.29 -8.44
N ALA A 101 -1.40 -2.68 -7.53
CA ALA A 101 -0.41 -1.65 -7.85
C ALA A 101 0.79 -1.78 -6.93
N LEU A 102 1.89 -1.18 -7.32
CA LEU A 102 3.11 -1.15 -6.52
C LEU A 102 3.50 0.29 -6.20
N ILE A 103 3.88 0.52 -4.96
CA ILE A 103 4.58 1.75 -4.56
C ILE A 103 6.06 1.51 -4.82
N GLN A 104 6.63 2.28 -5.72
CA GLN A 104 8.01 2.14 -6.19
C GLN A 104 8.80 3.42 -5.95
N GLY A 105 10.09 3.38 -6.29
CA GLY A 105 10.97 4.53 -6.15
C GLY A 105 11.60 4.65 -4.78
N TRP A 106 11.55 3.56 -4.00
CA TRP A 106 12.18 3.54 -2.69
C TRP A 106 13.68 3.79 -2.79
N PRO A 107 14.26 4.55 -1.83
CA PRO A 107 15.70 4.78 -1.83
C PRO A 107 16.48 3.47 -1.80
N ILE A 108 17.44 3.35 -2.72
CA ILE A 108 18.32 2.20 -2.82
C ILE A 108 19.73 2.74 -3.00
N GLY A 109 20.66 2.22 -2.21
CA GLY A 109 22.04 2.69 -2.27
C GLY A 109 23.03 1.60 -1.87
N SER A 110 24.31 1.94 -1.96
CA SER A 110 25.40 1.01 -1.63
C SER A 110 25.62 0.88 -0.12
N ASP A 111 25.13 1.83 0.67
CA ASP A 111 25.24 1.79 2.13
C ASP A 111 23.93 1.23 2.72
N PRO A 112 23.94 0.00 3.24
CA PRO A 112 22.72 -0.63 3.75
C PRO A 112 22.08 0.15 4.91
N GLY A 113 22.89 0.76 5.79
CA GLY A 113 22.37 1.51 6.92
C GLY A 113 21.65 2.79 6.49
N MET A 114 22.23 3.53 5.54
CA MET A 114 21.62 4.72 5.00
C MET A 114 20.37 4.39 4.20
N GLN A 115 20.40 3.34 3.41
CA GLN A 115 19.24 2.86 2.65
C GLN A 115 18.08 2.55 3.59
N LYS A 116 18.33 1.80 4.66
CA LYS A 116 17.31 1.42 5.63
C LYS A 116 16.70 2.66 6.30
N ALA A 117 17.54 3.63 6.69
CA ALA A 117 17.08 4.84 7.33
C ALA A 117 16.20 5.68 6.40
N GLN A 118 16.59 5.80 5.13
CA GLN A 118 15.82 6.58 4.14
C GLN A 118 14.50 5.89 3.81
N GLN A 119 14.49 4.58 3.67
CA GLN A 119 13.26 3.83 3.44
C GLN A 119 12.31 3.96 4.62
N LYS A 120 12.83 3.90 5.84
CA LYS A 120 12.03 4.06 7.05
C LYS A 120 11.41 5.46 7.15
N GLU A 121 12.15 6.50 6.75
CA GLU A 121 11.63 7.87 6.71
C GLU A 121 10.44 7.99 5.76
N ARG A 122 10.56 7.43 4.55
CA ARG A 122 9.45 7.42 3.58
C ARG A 122 8.25 6.66 4.12
N ALA A 123 8.50 5.48 4.69
CA ALA A 123 7.44 4.66 5.28
C ALA A 123 6.74 5.39 6.42
N LEU A 124 7.47 6.14 7.23
CA LEU A 124 6.90 6.95 8.30
C LEU A 124 5.96 8.02 7.74
N ARG A 125 6.33 8.67 6.64
CA ARG A 125 5.46 9.66 5.99
C ARG A 125 4.14 9.03 5.54
N LEU A 126 4.22 7.86 4.90
CA LEU A 126 3.02 7.16 4.44
C LEU A 126 2.15 6.73 5.62
N ALA A 127 2.75 6.19 6.66
CA ALA A 127 2.02 5.77 7.86
C ALA A 127 1.35 6.96 8.55
N SER A 128 2.04 8.10 8.66
CA SER A 128 1.49 9.30 9.26
C SER A 128 0.30 9.83 8.47
N THR A 129 0.39 9.79 7.14
CA THR A 129 -0.70 10.22 6.27
C THR A 129 -1.90 9.28 6.35
N ALA A 130 -1.65 7.97 6.39
CA ALA A 130 -2.72 6.98 6.53
C ALA A 130 -3.42 7.09 7.89
N GLY A 131 -2.67 7.45 8.93
CA GLY A 131 -3.24 7.68 10.26
C GLY A 131 -3.81 6.44 10.90
N MET A 132 -5.09 6.50 11.30
CA MET A 132 -5.77 5.41 11.94
C MET A 132 -6.05 4.28 10.95
N PRO A 133 -5.78 3.01 11.30
CA PRO A 133 -6.08 1.91 10.40
C PRO A 133 -7.59 1.69 10.28
N LEU A 134 -8.01 1.22 9.10
CA LEU A 134 -9.37 0.71 8.91
C LEU A 134 -9.34 -0.77 9.28
N LEU A 135 -9.82 -1.10 10.47
CA LEU A 135 -9.80 -2.47 10.96
C LEU A 135 -11.03 -3.24 10.51
N PHE A 136 -10.82 -4.49 10.13
CA PHE A 136 -11.90 -5.38 9.71
C PHE A 136 -12.35 -6.22 10.90
N ASP A 137 -13.62 -6.51 10.95
CA ASP A 137 -14.16 -7.44 11.95
C ASP A 137 -13.61 -8.85 11.71
N PRO A 138 -13.35 -9.61 12.77
CA PRO A 138 -12.91 -11.01 12.64
C PRO A 138 -13.85 -11.86 11.84
#